data_ad715506572ea065552306891b064aca
#
_entry.id   ad715506572ea065552306891b064aca
#
_cell.length_a   1.000
_cell.length_b   1.000
_cell.length_c   1.000
_cell.angle_alpha   90.00
_cell.angle_beta   90.00
_cell.angle_gamma   90.00
#
_symmetry.space_group_name_H-M   'P 1'
#
loop_
_entity.id
_entity.type
_entity.pdbx_description
1 polymer ?
#
loop_
_entity_poly.entity_id
_entity_poly.type
_entity_poly.pdbx_seq_one_letter_code
_entity_poly.pdbx_strand_id
1 'polypeptide(L)'
;WHKIYSIPKSGYYIVGITDSRGYKKNSMIDFYSGAPDSRYIPFHDFQHCIDKSLDLCREVIFTYADVQGLPLLLDTLEKQFKQYQIYTRASSIVVTSGSQQALDILCRMPFPNGKKTVLIEQPIYYGMIKSIYLCNTPAIGIRRGFNGVDFEELERLFYYGDIKFFYTIPRYHNPTGHSYTKAEKQELLRLAGKYNVYIVEDDIAADFDTNSRNDPLFYYDSSDKVIYIKSFSKVLMPGLRVCALILPDLIKNTFLEYKEWTDTYTSILSQGSLAVYLGSGMFDKYQDSIRRLYMNRMGVLQETVRENPAPGLEWNIPDSGFFACVKLKKDTPFDKIQPMLFKNNIRLMDTSKFFLKEFRNNHYYRVSVSKANEDEIRAGIPKLIRILGRYN
;
A
#
# COMPACT_ATOMS: atom_id res chain seq x y z
N TRP A 1 -33.15 -8.79 13.30
CA TRP A 1 -33.54 -10.08 12.70
C TRP A 1 -32.58 -11.13 13.21
N HIS A 2 -33.07 -12.13 13.97
CA HIS A 2 -32.26 -13.30 14.37
C HIS A 2 -32.26 -14.30 13.22
N LYS A 3 -31.10 -14.76 12.80
CA LYS A 3 -30.98 -15.90 11.89
C LYS A 3 -31.16 -17.19 12.70
N ILE A 4 -32.10 -18.03 12.31
CA ILE A 4 -32.33 -19.34 12.92
C ILE A 4 -31.87 -20.41 11.92
N TYR A 5 -31.09 -21.38 12.38
CA TYR A 5 -30.79 -22.57 11.59
C TYR A 5 -31.29 -23.81 12.33
N SER A 6 -31.66 -24.83 11.56
CA SER A 6 -32.09 -26.12 12.10
C SER A 6 -31.04 -27.18 11.89
N ILE A 7 -30.81 -28.01 12.89
CA ILE A 7 -30.04 -29.24 12.76
C ILE A 7 -31.01 -30.40 12.81
N PRO A 8 -31.07 -31.27 11.76
CA PRO A 8 -31.95 -32.43 11.76
C PRO A 8 -31.79 -33.26 13.04
N LYS A 9 -32.90 -33.61 13.69
CA LYS A 9 -32.97 -34.36 14.95
C LYS A 9 -32.41 -33.66 16.18
N SER A 10 -31.95 -32.41 16.12
CA SER A 10 -31.37 -31.66 17.23
C SER A 10 -32.09 -30.36 17.57
N GLY A 11 -32.91 -29.82 16.67
CA GLY A 11 -33.75 -28.65 16.93
C GLY A 11 -33.31 -27.38 16.15
N TYR A 12 -33.88 -26.25 16.59
CA TYR A 12 -33.59 -24.94 16.05
C TYR A 12 -32.62 -24.18 16.93
N TYR A 13 -31.62 -23.56 16.32
CA TYR A 13 -30.60 -22.78 17.02
C TYR A 13 -30.64 -21.33 16.50
N ILE A 14 -30.61 -20.40 17.44
CA ILE A 14 -30.43 -18.99 17.11
C ILE A 14 -28.95 -18.80 16.88
N VAL A 15 -28.58 -18.29 15.70
CA VAL A 15 -27.24 -17.75 15.48
C VAL A 15 -27.13 -16.55 16.41
N GLY A 16 -26.51 -16.76 17.56
CA GLY A 16 -26.16 -15.66 18.45
C GLY A 16 -25.25 -14.73 17.66
N ILE A 17 -25.83 -13.64 17.14
CA ILE A 17 -25.03 -12.46 16.87
C ILE A 17 -24.54 -12.09 18.26
N THR A 18 -23.33 -12.49 18.63
CA THR A 18 -22.61 -11.81 19.68
C THR A 18 -22.66 -10.37 19.25
N ASP A 19 -23.55 -9.61 19.87
CA ASP A 19 -23.65 -8.18 19.75
C ASP A 19 -22.19 -7.73 19.70
N SER A 20 -21.76 -7.18 18.59
CA SER A 20 -20.50 -6.50 18.51
C SER A 20 -20.65 -5.39 19.54
N ARG A 21 -20.26 -5.73 20.78
CA ARG A 21 -20.36 -4.86 21.96
C ARG A 21 -19.85 -3.55 21.49
N GLY A 22 -20.76 -2.57 21.39
CA GLY A 22 -20.59 -1.36 20.65
C GLY A 22 -19.18 -0.85 20.83
N TYR A 23 -18.38 -0.90 19.78
CA TYR A 23 -17.14 -0.17 19.74
C TYR A 23 -17.55 1.26 20.10
N LYS A 24 -17.27 1.66 21.35
CA LYS A 24 -17.47 3.03 21.80
C LYS A 24 -16.90 3.87 20.69
N LYS A 25 -17.74 4.69 20.06
CA LYS A 25 -17.36 5.63 18.99
C LYS A 25 -16.15 6.36 19.56
N ASN A 26 -14.96 5.98 19.09
CA ASN A 26 -13.72 6.55 19.60
C ASN A 26 -13.83 8.03 19.27
N SER A 27 -13.93 8.89 20.27
CA SER A 27 -14.06 10.33 20.10
C SER A 27 -12.81 10.98 19.48
N MET A 28 -11.80 10.14 19.16
CA MET A 28 -10.52 10.57 18.61
C MET A 28 -10.58 10.66 17.08
N ILE A 29 -10.16 11.80 16.56
CA ILE A 29 -9.95 12.00 15.11
C ILE A 29 -8.76 11.14 14.66
N ASP A 30 -8.99 10.25 13.70
CA ASP A 30 -7.99 9.26 13.25
C ASP A 30 -7.22 9.75 12.02
N PHE A 31 -6.10 10.43 12.23
CA PHE A 31 -5.09 10.72 11.20
C PHE A 31 -3.96 9.67 11.15
N TYR A 32 -4.11 8.56 11.88
CA TYR A 32 -3.13 7.48 12.00
C TYR A 32 -3.32 6.39 10.94
N SER A 33 -4.57 5.91 10.75
CA SER A 33 -4.87 4.70 10.02
C SER A 33 -4.50 4.79 8.53
N GLY A 34 -4.01 3.69 7.96
CA GLY A 34 -3.89 3.52 6.51
C GLY A 34 -4.83 2.44 5.97
N ALA A 35 -5.83 2.03 6.75
CA ALA A 35 -6.87 1.10 6.31
C ALA A 35 -8.03 1.89 5.66
N PRO A 36 -8.74 1.31 4.68
CA PRO A 36 -9.94 1.91 4.10
C PRO A 36 -10.98 2.23 5.17
N ASP A 37 -11.84 3.18 4.87
CA ASP A 37 -12.98 3.53 5.70
C ASP A 37 -14.06 2.44 5.59
N SER A 38 -14.28 1.69 6.66
CA SER A 38 -15.23 0.57 6.68
C SER A 38 -16.68 0.97 6.38
N ARG A 39 -17.02 2.27 6.51
CA ARG A 39 -18.37 2.80 6.20
C ARG A 39 -18.68 2.73 4.70
N TYR A 40 -17.65 2.68 3.85
CA TYR A 40 -17.78 2.71 2.38
C TYR A 40 -17.43 1.38 1.72
N ILE A 41 -17.06 0.35 2.50
CA ILE A 41 -16.76 -0.98 1.96
C ILE A 41 -18.05 -1.61 1.40
N PRO A 42 -18.06 -2.13 0.17
CA PRO A 42 -19.23 -2.72 -0.48
C PRO A 42 -19.51 -4.13 0.05
N PHE A 43 -19.95 -4.22 1.32
CA PHE A 43 -20.09 -5.48 2.04
C PHE A 43 -21.03 -6.48 1.32
N HIS A 44 -22.20 -6.03 0.88
CA HIS A 44 -23.19 -6.91 0.24
C HIS A 44 -22.73 -7.41 -1.13
N ASP A 45 -22.11 -6.55 -1.93
CA ASP A 45 -21.56 -6.95 -3.24
C ASP A 45 -20.47 -7.99 -3.03
N PHE A 46 -19.60 -7.78 -2.04
CA PHE A 46 -18.52 -8.71 -1.76
C PHE A 46 -19.04 -10.04 -1.17
N GLN A 47 -20.09 -10.02 -0.35
CA GLN A 47 -20.74 -11.21 0.15
C GLN A 47 -21.30 -12.04 -1.03
N HIS A 48 -21.98 -11.41 -1.99
CA HIS A 48 -22.44 -12.06 -3.20
C HIS A 48 -21.28 -12.68 -4.01
N CYS A 49 -20.14 -11.98 -4.10
CA CYS A 49 -18.95 -12.51 -4.78
C CYS A 49 -18.37 -13.73 -4.07
N ILE A 50 -18.41 -13.79 -2.75
CA ILE A 50 -17.98 -14.97 -1.97
C ILE A 50 -18.88 -16.17 -2.32
N ASP A 51 -20.20 -16.00 -2.25
CA ASP A 51 -21.15 -17.07 -2.56
C ASP A 51 -20.94 -17.56 -4.00
N LYS A 52 -20.79 -16.65 -4.96
CA LYS A 52 -20.54 -16.99 -6.36
C LYS A 52 -19.19 -17.67 -6.60
N SER A 53 -18.16 -17.30 -5.83
CA SER A 53 -16.83 -17.92 -5.93
C SER A 53 -16.83 -19.37 -5.44
N LEU A 54 -17.67 -19.71 -4.46
CA LEU A 54 -17.86 -21.09 -4.00
C LEU A 54 -18.42 -21.98 -5.11
N ASP A 55 -19.36 -21.46 -5.91
CA ASP A 55 -19.90 -22.19 -7.06
C ASP A 55 -18.85 -22.38 -8.17
N LEU A 56 -18.14 -21.30 -8.53
CA LEU A 56 -17.22 -21.29 -9.67
C LEU A 56 -15.92 -22.06 -9.40
N CYS A 57 -15.44 -22.02 -8.14
CA CYS A 57 -14.16 -22.61 -7.76
C CYS A 57 -14.33 -23.92 -6.96
N ARG A 58 -15.52 -24.54 -7.04
CA ARG A 58 -15.91 -25.69 -6.21
C ARG A 58 -14.87 -26.81 -6.20
N GLU A 59 -14.36 -27.17 -7.36
CA GLU A 59 -13.37 -28.27 -7.47
C GLU A 59 -12.01 -27.88 -6.90
N VAL A 60 -11.58 -26.62 -7.08
CA VAL A 60 -10.24 -26.15 -6.67
C VAL A 60 -10.18 -25.83 -5.18
N ILE A 61 -11.31 -25.38 -4.56
CA ILE A 61 -11.34 -25.02 -3.13
C ILE A 61 -11.03 -26.23 -2.23
N PHE A 62 -11.37 -27.43 -2.65
CA PHE A 62 -11.18 -28.67 -1.87
C PHE A 62 -9.91 -29.44 -2.25
N THR A 63 -9.05 -28.86 -3.11
CA THR A 63 -7.80 -29.48 -3.55
C THR A 63 -6.64 -28.49 -3.39
N TYR A 64 -5.41 -28.96 -3.64
CA TYR A 64 -4.26 -28.05 -3.74
C TYR A 64 -4.35 -27.26 -5.05
N ALA A 65 -4.06 -25.96 -4.98
CA ALA A 65 -4.09 -25.03 -6.08
C ALA A 65 -2.69 -24.68 -6.59
N ASP A 66 -2.64 -23.99 -7.73
CA ASP A 66 -1.38 -23.50 -8.29
C ASP A 66 -0.74 -22.44 -7.38
N VAL A 67 0.55 -22.56 -7.17
CA VAL A 67 1.36 -21.63 -6.37
C VAL A 67 1.36 -20.22 -6.96
N GLN A 68 1.25 -20.10 -8.30
CA GLN A 68 1.20 -18.80 -9.00
C GLN A 68 -0.07 -18.03 -8.66
N GLY A 69 -1.19 -18.73 -8.56
CA GLY A 69 -2.51 -18.15 -8.25
C GLY A 69 -3.64 -18.80 -9.05
N LEU A 70 -4.87 -18.47 -8.70
CA LEU A 70 -6.06 -19.00 -9.36
C LEU A 70 -6.15 -18.49 -10.82
N PRO A 71 -6.18 -19.35 -11.84
CA PRO A 71 -6.22 -18.94 -13.24
C PRO A 71 -7.31 -17.90 -13.54
N LEU A 72 -8.52 -18.09 -13.01
CA LEU A 72 -9.62 -17.14 -13.13
C LEU A 72 -9.24 -15.72 -12.66
N LEU A 73 -8.49 -15.62 -11.57
CA LEU A 73 -8.01 -14.32 -11.07
C LEU A 73 -6.90 -13.77 -11.95
N LEU A 74 -5.94 -14.60 -12.38
CA LEU A 74 -4.82 -14.16 -13.22
C LEU A 74 -5.31 -13.55 -14.54
N ASP A 75 -6.26 -14.21 -15.21
CA ASP A 75 -6.88 -13.72 -16.46
C ASP A 75 -7.68 -12.42 -16.22
N THR A 76 -8.35 -12.31 -15.08
CA THR A 76 -9.09 -11.11 -14.69
C THR A 76 -8.15 -9.95 -14.41
N LEU A 77 -7.03 -10.20 -13.72
CA LEU A 77 -6.01 -9.19 -13.42
C LEU A 77 -5.30 -8.70 -14.68
N GLU A 78 -5.00 -9.56 -15.65
CA GLU A 78 -4.43 -9.15 -16.95
C GLU A 78 -5.31 -8.09 -17.64
N LYS A 79 -6.62 -8.26 -17.57
CA LYS A 79 -7.58 -7.29 -18.13
C LYS A 79 -7.65 -6.02 -17.29
N GLN A 80 -7.73 -6.16 -15.96
CA GLN A 80 -7.84 -5.06 -15.02
C GLN A 80 -6.61 -4.15 -15.04
N PHE A 81 -5.42 -4.71 -15.19
CA PHE A 81 -4.16 -3.96 -15.20
C PHE A 81 -4.06 -2.96 -16.35
N LYS A 82 -4.74 -3.20 -17.47
CA LYS A 82 -4.79 -2.24 -18.58
C LYS A 82 -5.38 -0.88 -18.17
N GLN A 83 -6.28 -0.86 -17.19
CA GLN A 83 -6.84 0.39 -16.65
C GLN A 83 -5.79 1.24 -15.89
N TYR A 84 -4.70 0.62 -15.44
CA TYR A 84 -3.58 1.29 -14.76
C TYR A 84 -2.39 1.56 -15.70
N GLN A 85 -2.56 1.41 -17.02
CA GLN A 85 -1.49 1.50 -18.03
C GLN A 85 -0.41 0.41 -17.83
N ILE A 86 -0.83 -0.76 -17.37
CA ILE A 86 0.03 -1.92 -17.17
C ILE A 86 -0.34 -3.00 -18.18
N TYR A 87 0.55 -3.25 -19.10
CA TYR A 87 0.39 -4.23 -20.15
C TYR A 87 1.25 -5.45 -19.84
N THR A 88 0.61 -6.51 -19.39
CA THR A 88 1.25 -7.76 -18.95
C THR A 88 0.44 -8.96 -19.42
N ARG A 89 0.93 -10.17 -19.14
CA ARG A 89 0.25 -11.44 -19.41
C ARG A 89 -0.07 -12.14 -18.09
N ALA A 90 -1.14 -12.92 -18.06
CA ALA A 90 -1.49 -13.74 -16.89
C ALA A 90 -0.31 -14.60 -16.41
N SER A 91 0.50 -15.11 -17.34
CA SER A 91 1.70 -15.91 -17.05
C SER A 91 2.79 -15.17 -16.26
N SER A 92 2.83 -13.84 -16.30
CA SER A 92 3.81 -13.02 -15.54
C SER A 92 3.25 -12.54 -14.20
N ILE A 93 1.96 -12.77 -13.92
CA ILE A 93 1.29 -12.36 -12.68
C ILE A 93 1.42 -13.46 -11.64
N VAL A 94 1.77 -13.10 -10.41
CA VAL A 94 1.79 -14.00 -9.24
C VAL A 94 0.96 -13.40 -8.12
N VAL A 95 0.14 -14.22 -7.46
CA VAL A 95 -0.70 -13.79 -6.34
C VAL A 95 -0.07 -14.18 -5.01
N THR A 96 -0.01 -13.22 -4.06
CA THR A 96 0.50 -13.44 -2.70
C THR A 96 -0.51 -13.05 -1.62
N SER A 97 -0.28 -13.56 -0.40
CA SER A 97 -1.10 -13.29 0.78
C SER A 97 -0.85 -11.88 1.34
N GLY A 98 -0.98 -10.88 0.47
CA GLY A 98 -0.68 -9.47 0.70
C GLY A 98 0.76 -9.10 0.35
N SER A 99 1.03 -7.78 0.18
CA SER A 99 2.35 -7.27 -0.21
C SER A 99 3.45 -7.63 0.79
N GLN A 100 3.13 -7.84 2.07
CA GLN A 100 4.15 -8.20 3.06
C GLN A 100 4.82 -9.53 2.74
N GLN A 101 4.05 -10.55 2.32
CA GLN A 101 4.63 -11.82 1.87
C GLN A 101 5.54 -11.64 0.65
N ALA A 102 5.09 -10.83 -0.31
CA ALA A 102 5.89 -10.52 -1.49
C ALA A 102 7.24 -9.89 -1.12
N LEU A 103 7.22 -8.89 -0.23
CA LEU A 103 8.43 -8.20 0.24
C LEU A 103 9.37 -9.15 1.00
N ASP A 104 8.83 -10.03 1.84
CA ASP A 104 9.63 -11.03 2.57
C ASP A 104 10.32 -12.00 1.62
N ILE A 105 9.61 -12.50 0.60
CA ILE A 105 10.18 -13.40 -0.40
C ILE A 105 11.28 -12.68 -1.19
N LEU A 106 11.03 -11.46 -1.68
CA LEU A 106 12.01 -10.66 -2.42
C LEU A 106 13.27 -10.35 -1.58
N CYS A 107 13.12 -10.15 -0.28
CA CYS A 107 14.26 -9.97 0.62
C CYS A 107 15.12 -11.21 0.72
N ARG A 108 14.51 -12.43 0.81
CA ARG A 108 15.20 -13.69 1.04
C ARG A 108 15.79 -14.32 -0.22
N MET A 109 15.09 -14.23 -1.34
CA MET A 109 15.48 -14.92 -2.56
C MET A 109 16.73 -14.31 -3.23
N PRO A 110 17.55 -15.10 -3.93
CA PRO A 110 18.61 -14.58 -4.78
C PRO A 110 18.04 -13.89 -6.02
N PHE A 111 18.81 -12.98 -6.58
CA PHE A 111 18.47 -12.28 -7.84
C PHE A 111 19.49 -12.65 -8.93
N PRO A 112 19.08 -12.65 -10.22
CA PRO A 112 19.96 -13.02 -11.34
C PRO A 112 21.19 -12.11 -11.51
N ASN A 113 21.14 -10.89 -10.95
CA ASN A 113 22.29 -9.97 -10.98
C ASN A 113 23.39 -10.35 -9.96
N GLY A 114 23.19 -11.39 -9.15
CA GLY A 114 24.15 -11.89 -8.16
C GLY A 114 24.41 -10.99 -6.95
N LYS A 115 23.74 -9.85 -6.89
CA LYS A 115 23.89 -8.84 -5.83
C LYS A 115 23.04 -9.15 -4.60
N LYS A 116 23.36 -8.57 -3.45
CA LYS A 116 22.76 -8.95 -2.16
C LYS A 116 22.06 -7.81 -1.42
N THR A 117 22.49 -6.58 -1.61
CA THR A 117 22.03 -5.41 -0.85
C THR A 117 20.71 -4.87 -1.40
N VAL A 118 19.79 -4.52 -0.53
CA VAL A 118 18.54 -3.83 -0.86
C VAL A 118 18.73 -2.33 -0.65
N LEU A 119 18.44 -1.53 -1.67
CA LEU A 119 18.35 -0.08 -1.53
C LEU A 119 16.91 0.31 -1.26
N ILE A 120 16.68 1.20 -0.28
CA ILE A 120 15.36 1.73 0.07
C ILE A 120 15.40 3.25 0.27
N GLU A 121 14.30 3.90 -0.04
CA GLU A 121 14.09 5.31 0.25
C GLU A 121 14.00 5.57 1.77
N GLN A 122 14.32 6.79 2.21
CA GLN A 122 14.27 7.20 3.61
C GLN A 122 13.58 8.57 3.74
N PRO A 123 12.36 8.62 4.32
CA PRO A 123 11.55 7.53 4.90
C PRO A 123 10.91 6.62 3.85
N ILE A 124 10.45 5.43 4.28
CA ILE A 124 9.76 4.45 3.43
C ILE A 124 8.75 3.63 4.24
N TYR A 125 7.86 2.90 3.57
CA TYR A 125 6.91 1.99 4.21
C TYR A 125 7.60 1.06 5.24
N TYR A 126 7.17 1.14 6.51
CA TYR A 126 7.79 0.42 7.61
C TYR A 126 7.73 -1.12 7.47
N GLY A 127 6.77 -1.65 6.70
CA GLY A 127 6.69 -3.08 6.41
C GLY A 127 7.91 -3.58 5.65
N MET A 128 8.43 -2.80 4.67
CA MET A 128 9.68 -3.14 3.97
C MET A 128 10.87 -3.17 4.93
N ILE A 129 10.99 -2.19 5.81
CA ILE A 129 12.05 -2.15 6.84
C ILE A 129 11.98 -3.38 7.75
N LYS A 130 10.76 -3.81 8.11
CA LYS A 130 10.58 -5.03 8.93
C LYS A 130 10.98 -6.29 8.19
N SER A 131 10.63 -6.43 6.91
CA SER A 131 11.08 -7.56 6.08
C SER A 131 12.61 -7.62 6.02
N ILE A 132 13.27 -6.48 5.78
CA ILE A 132 14.75 -6.39 5.78
C ILE A 132 15.34 -6.93 7.10
N TYR A 133 14.83 -6.45 8.24
CA TYR A 133 15.32 -6.90 9.55
C TYR A 133 15.08 -8.38 9.82
N LEU A 134 13.87 -8.87 9.53
CA LEU A 134 13.49 -10.25 9.82
C LEU A 134 14.20 -11.25 8.89
N CYS A 135 14.50 -10.83 7.67
CA CYS A 135 15.23 -11.66 6.69
C CYS A 135 16.77 -11.51 6.81
N ASN A 136 17.27 -10.67 7.72
CA ASN A 136 18.70 -10.33 7.83
C ASN A 136 19.31 -9.88 6.50
N THR A 137 18.54 -9.16 5.68
CA THR A 137 18.98 -8.72 4.36
C THR A 137 19.83 -7.45 4.50
N PRO A 138 21.03 -7.37 3.90
CA PRO A 138 21.79 -6.13 3.84
C PRO A 138 20.98 -5.02 3.18
N ALA A 139 20.98 -3.82 3.78
CA ALA A 139 20.21 -2.70 3.23
C ALA A 139 20.98 -1.39 3.36
N ILE A 140 20.75 -0.51 2.38
CA ILE A 140 21.27 0.86 2.34
C ILE A 140 20.07 1.79 2.12
N GLY A 141 20.10 2.97 2.73
CA GLY A 141 19.09 4.00 2.56
C GLY A 141 19.54 5.11 1.61
N ILE A 142 18.59 5.71 0.89
CA ILE A 142 18.77 6.99 0.19
C ILE A 142 17.71 7.98 0.67
N ARG A 143 18.07 9.23 0.94
CA ARG A 143 17.11 10.24 1.41
C ARG A 143 16.09 10.59 0.30
N ARG A 144 14.81 10.62 0.65
CA ARG A 144 13.73 11.10 -0.21
C ARG A 144 12.93 12.17 0.52
N GLY A 145 13.11 13.41 0.09
CA GLY A 145 12.32 14.55 0.55
C GLY A 145 11.04 14.77 -0.25
N PHE A 146 10.47 15.97 -0.10
CA PHE A 146 9.33 16.40 -0.91
C PHE A 146 9.69 16.71 -2.37
N ASN A 147 11.00 16.77 -2.69
CA ASN A 147 11.53 17.00 -4.03
C ASN A 147 12.16 15.72 -4.64
N GLY A 148 11.81 14.53 -4.13
CA GLY A 148 12.35 13.28 -4.65
C GLY A 148 13.68 12.88 -4.01
N VAL A 149 14.48 12.09 -4.73
CA VAL A 149 15.83 11.64 -4.37
C VAL A 149 16.89 12.42 -5.14
N ASP A 150 18.10 12.44 -4.62
CA ASP A 150 19.28 12.91 -5.35
C ASP A 150 19.74 11.80 -6.33
N PHE A 151 19.63 12.05 -7.64
CA PHE A 151 19.97 11.08 -8.68
C PHE A 151 21.48 10.88 -8.82
N GLU A 152 22.32 11.83 -8.44
CA GLU A 152 23.77 11.64 -8.41
C GLU A 152 24.17 10.69 -7.27
N GLU A 153 23.55 10.85 -6.10
CA GLU A 153 23.70 9.92 -4.98
C GLU A 153 23.17 8.53 -5.36
N LEU A 154 21.99 8.45 -6.00
CA LEU A 154 21.41 7.19 -6.46
C LEU A 154 22.32 6.46 -7.44
N GLU A 155 22.91 7.17 -8.40
CA GLU A 155 23.85 6.58 -9.36
C GLU A 155 25.10 6.03 -8.67
N ARG A 156 25.67 6.76 -7.70
CA ARG A 156 26.79 6.27 -6.90
C ARG A 156 26.45 5.00 -6.14
N LEU A 157 25.27 4.95 -5.51
CA LEU A 157 24.81 3.78 -4.77
C LEU A 157 24.60 2.58 -5.69
N PHE A 158 24.08 2.76 -6.89
CA PHE A 158 23.93 1.69 -7.88
C PHE A 158 25.27 1.17 -8.37
N TYR A 159 26.26 2.06 -8.51
CA TYR A 159 27.62 1.70 -8.95
C TYR A 159 28.40 0.91 -7.89
N TYR A 160 28.40 1.39 -6.64
CA TYR A 160 29.26 0.85 -5.58
C TYR A 160 28.52 -0.10 -4.60
N GLY A 161 27.22 -0.02 -4.50
CA GLY A 161 26.45 -0.56 -3.37
C GLY A 161 26.06 -2.03 -3.46
N ASP A 162 26.48 -2.79 -4.50
CA ASP A 162 26.06 -4.19 -4.69
C ASP A 162 24.55 -4.39 -4.60
N ILE A 163 23.79 -3.48 -5.25
CA ILE A 163 22.33 -3.39 -5.08
C ILE A 163 21.60 -4.44 -5.91
N LYS A 164 20.93 -5.39 -5.25
CA LYS A 164 20.10 -6.39 -5.93
C LYS A 164 18.80 -5.80 -6.46
N PHE A 165 18.14 -4.97 -5.64
CA PHE A 165 17.00 -4.16 -6.07
C PHE A 165 16.88 -2.87 -5.28
N PHE A 166 16.21 -1.88 -5.89
CA PHE A 166 15.76 -0.65 -5.26
C PHE A 166 14.25 -0.72 -5.02
N TYR A 167 13.82 -0.66 -3.76
CA TYR A 167 12.40 -0.59 -3.40
C TYR A 167 11.94 0.86 -3.30
N THR A 168 10.92 1.19 -4.04
CA THR A 168 10.36 2.54 -4.14
C THR A 168 8.84 2.53 -4.23
N ILE A 169 8.21 3.65 -3.82
CA ILE A 169 6.78 3.94 -4.01
C ILE A 169 6.69 5.16 -4.93
N PRO A 170 6.69 4.99 -6.27
CA PRO A 170 6.82 6.09 -7.21
C PRO A 170 5.68 7.09 -7.21
N ARG A 171 4.46 6.64 -6.85
CA ARG A 171 3.23 7.46 -6.83
C ARG A 171 2.68 7.57 -5.43
N TYR A 172 2.33 8.79 -4.99
CA TYR A 172 1.71 9.04 -3.68
C TYR A 172 2.46 8.38 -2.53
N HIS A 173 3.75 8.62 -2.49
CA HIS A 173 4.70 7.95 -1.60
C HIS A 173 4.26 7.92 -0.14
N ASN A 174 4.37 6.77 0.49
CA ASN A 174 4.12 6.60 1.92
C ASN A 174 5.46 6.61 2.71
N PRO A 175 5.77 7.67 3.49
CA PRO A 175 4.81 8.63 4.07
C PRO A 175 4.77 10.03 3.43
N THR A 176 5.64 10.39 2.49
CA THR A 176 5.86 11.79 2.10
C THR A 176 4.77 12.38 1.20
N GLY A 177 3.93 11.56 0.56
CA GLY A 177 2.93 11.99 -0.42
C GLY A 177 3.50 12.39 -1.79
N HIS A 178 4.82 12.43 -1.95
CA HIS A 178 5.48 12.82 -3.20
C HIS A 178 5.30 11.77 -4.30
N SER A 179 5.17 12.22 -5.56
CA SER A 179 5.18 11.36 -6.74
C SER A 179 6.33 11.75 -7.67
N TYR A 180 7.04 10.76 -8.20
CA TYR A 180 8.05 11.01 -9.22
C TYR A 180 7.42 11.54 -10.51
N THR A 181 8.06 12.51 -11.12
CA THR A 181 7.74 12.99 -12.46
C THR A 181 8.10 11.94 -13.51
N LYS A 182 7.58 12.10 -14.73
CA LYS A 182 7.95 11.24 -15.85
C LYS A 182 9.46 11.21 -16.08
N ALA A 183 10.12 12.37 -16.03
CA ALA A 183 11.57 12.46 -16.24
C ALA A 183 12.35 11.69 -15.15
N GLU A 184 11.96 11.82 -13.89
CA GLU A 184 12.58 11.07 -12.79
C GLU A 184 12.37 9.56 -12.93
N LYS A 185 11.18 9.10 -13.34
CA LYS A 185 10.90 7.68 -13.61
C LYS A 185 11.79 7.13 -14.72
N GLN A 186 11.94 7.89 -15.80
CA GLN A 186 12.80 7.51 -16.93
C GLN A 186 14.29 7.47 -16.54
N GLU A 187 14.74 8.44 -15.75
CA GLU A 187 16.13 8.47 -15.26
C GLU A 187 16.41 7.31 -14.30
N LEU A 188 15.46 6.99 -13.41
CA LEU A 188 15.56 5.83 -12.52
C LEU A 188 15.72 4.53 -13.31
N LEU A 189 14.90 4.32 -14.34
CA LEU A 189 14.99 3.14 -15.22
C LEU A 189 16.29 3.09 -16.01
N ARG A 190 16.75 4.23 -16.52
CA ARG A 190 18.05 4.34 -17.22
C ARG A 190 19.20 3.89 -16.31
N LEU A 191 19.24 4.37 -15.08
CA LEU A 191 20.25 3.99 -14.08
C LEU A 191 20.13 2.51 -13.69
N ALA A 192 18.91 2.02 -13.47
CA ALA A 192 18.66 0.62 -13.16
C ALA A 192 19.17 -0.33 -14.25
N GLY A 193 18.90 -0.01 -15.52
CA GLY A 193 19.42 -0.74 -16.68
C GLY A 193 20.95 -0.68 -16.77
N LYS A 194 21.54 0.52 -16.64
CA LYS A 194 22.99 0.74 -16.70
C LYS A 194 23.76 -0.09 -15.68
N TYR A 195 23.25 -0.20 -14.46
CA TYR A 195 23.93 -0.86 -13.36
C TYR A 195 23.35 -2.25 -13.01
N ASN A 196 22.49 -2.79 -13.85
CA ASN A 196 21.83 -4.08 -13.63
C ASN A 196 21.22 -4.20 -12.21
N VAL A 197 20.38 -3.23 -11.86
CA VAL A 197 19.62 -3.20 -10.61
C VAL A 197 18.15 -3.47 -10.93
N TYR A 198 17.49 -4.34 -10.16
CA TYR A 198 16.03 -4.49 -10.26
C TYR A 198 15.34 -3.37 -9.49
N ILE A 199 14.12 -3.02 -9.89
CA ILE A 199 13.29 -2.07 -9.17
C ILE A 199 12.05 -2.79 -8.66
N VAL A 200 11.72 -2.59 -7.39
CA VAL A 200 10.47 -3.04 -6.79
C VAL A 200 9.57 -1.82 -6.63
N GLU A 201 8.60 -1.69 -7.53
CA GLU A 201 7.59 -0.65 -7.52
C GLU A 201 6.40 -1.09 -6.68
N ASP A 202 6.20 -0.47 -5.49
CA ASP A 202 5.00 -0.72 -4.65
C ASP A 202 3.94 0.36 -4.94
N ASP A 203 2.93 0.00 -5.73
CA ASP A 203 1.90 0.92 -6.21
C ASP A 203 0.63 0.83 -5.38
N ILE A 204 0.74 1.27 -4.13
CA ILE A 204 -0.35 1.18 -3.14
C ILE A 204 -1.55 2.09 -3.45
N ALA A 205 -1.36 3.11 -4.26
CA ALA A 205 -2.34 4.16 -4.51
C ALA A 205 -2.88 4.18 -5.94
N ALA A 206 -2.56 3.20 -6.77
CA ALA A 206 -3.02 3.11 -8.16
C ALA A 206 -4.53 3.30 -8.32
N ASP A 207 -5.32 2.74 -7.39
CA ASP A 207 -6.79 2.82 -7.44
C ASP A 207 -7.34 4.23 -7.19
N PHE A 208 -6.57 5.09 -6.55
CA PHE A 208 -6.97 6.45 -6.17
C PHE A 208 -6.46 7.49 -7.15
N ASP A 209 -5.58 7.12 -8.07
CA ASP A 209 -5.01 8.04 -9.06
C ASP A 209 -6.09 8.55 -10.00
N THR A 210 -6.15 9.86 -10.13
CA THR A 210 -7.08 10.57 -11.03
C THR A 210 -6.33 11.28 -12.16
N ASN A 211 -5.01 11.28 -12.11
CA ASN A 211 -4.16 11.92 -13.10
C ASN A 211 -3.75 10.93 -14.19
N SER A 212 -4.42 10.98 -15.34
CA SER A 212 -4.13 10.13 -16.50
C SER A 212 -2.69 10.25 -17.06
N ARG A 213 -1.89 11.20 -16.55
CA ARG A 213 -0.49 11.41 -16.92
C ARG A 213 0.50 10.89 -15.89
N ASN A 214 0.01 10.30 -14.81
CA ASN A 214 0.84 9.75 -13.74
C ASN A 214 1.01 8.22 -13.89
N ASP A 215 1.48 7.79 -15.07
CA ASP A 215 1.71 6.37 -15.34
C ASP A 215 2.63 5.73 -14.30
N PRO A 216 2.47 4.42 -14.00
CA PRO A 216 3.40 3.69 -13.16
C PRO A 216 4.80 3.66 -13.79
N LEU A 217 5.82 3.41 -12.98
CA LEU A 217 7.18 3.26 -13.45
C LEU A 217 7.30 2.05 -14.40
N PHE A 218 6.57 0.97 -14.11
CA PHE A 218 6.45 -0.23 -14.93
C PHE A 218 6.07 0.08 -16.39
N TYR A 219 5.23 1.10 -16.63
CA TYR A 219 4.82 1.49 -17.98
C TYR A 219 6.01 1.90 -18.88
N TYR A 220 7.04 2.47 -18.28
CA TYR A 220 8.23 2.95 -19.01
C TYR A 220 9.36 1.92 -19.06
N ASP A 221 9.23 0.76 -18.41
CA ASP A 221 10.28 -0.26 -18.39
C ASP A 221 10.35 -1.00 -19.73
N SER A 222 11.49 -0.95 -20.36
CA SER A 222 11.82 -1.68 -21.59
C SER A 222 12.89 -2.76 -21.37
N SER A 223 13.36 -2.91 -20.13
CA SER A 223 14.50 -3.75 -19.77
C SER A 223 14.15 -4.99 -18.96
N ASP A 224 12.87 -5.20 -18.67
CA ASP A 224 12.36 -6.28 -17.82
C ASP A 224 13.05 -6.29 -16.42
N LYS A 225 13.15 -5.10 -15.81
CA LYS A 225 13.79 -4.92 -14.49
C LYS A 225 12.83 -4.51 -13.40
N VAL A 226 11.59 -4.14 -13.74
CA VAL A 226 10.59 -3.69 -12.76
C VAL A 226 9.74 -4.86 -12.28
N ILE A 227 9.74 -5.07 -10.97
CA ILE A 227 8.79 -5.90 -10.23
C ILE A 227 7.68 -4.97 -9.77
N TYR A 228 6.49 -5.15 -10.32
CA TYR A 228 5.34 -4.33 -9.95
C TYR A 228 4.50 -5.02 -8.87
N ILE A 229 4.12 -4.28 -7.83
CA ILE A 229 3.33 -4.77 -6.70
C ILE A 229 2.02 -3.98 -6.59
N LYS A 230 0.89 -4.69 -6.65
CA LYS A 230 -0.46 -4.14 -6.51
C LYS A 230 -1.22 -4.82 -5.38
N SER A 231 -1.42 -4.12 -4.29
CA SER A 231 -2.20 -4.62 -3.14
C SER A 231 -3.65 -4.16 -3.21
N PHE A 232 -4.60 -5.08 -2.98
CA PHE A 232 -6.03 -4.77 -2.86
C PHE A 232 -6.45 -4.39 -1.43
N SER A 233 -5.54 -4.44 -0.47
CA SER A 233 -5.81 -4.14 0.95
C SER A 233 -6.18 -2.68 1.21
N LYS A 234 -5.79 -1.74 0.34
CA LYS A 234 -6.03 -0.30 0.54
C LYS A 234 -7.28 0.20 -0.16
N VAL A 235 -7.68 -0.43 -1.24
CA VAL A 235 -8.89 -0.07 -1.98
C VAL A 235 -10.10 -0.84 -1.47
N LEU A 236 -9.97 -2.14 -1.16
CA LEU A 236 -11.07 -2.99 -0.69
C LEU A 236 -11.02 -3.18 0.83
N MET A 237 -10.34 -4.23 1.26
CA MET A 237 -10.25 -4.57 2.67
C MET A 237 -8.93 -5.27 3.01
N PRO A 238 -8.28 -4.92 4.13
CA PRO A 238 -7.04 -5.59 4.56
C PRO A 238 -7.22 -7.08 4.82
N GLY A 239 -8.42 -7.52 5.24
CA GLY A 239 -8.76 -8.91 5.54
C GLY A 239 -8.80 -9.82 4.31
N LEU A 240 -8.90 -9.29 3.10
CA LEU A 240 -8.89 -10.07 1.85
C LEU A 240 -7.57 -10.80 1.63
N ARG A 241 -6.46 -10.22 2.05
CA ARG A 241 -5.10 -10.78 1.93
C ARG A 241 -4.72 -11.16 0.50
N VAL A 242 -5.05 -10.35 -0.50
CA VAL A 242 -4.64 -10.55 -1.90
C VAL A 242 -3.79 -9.39 -2.37
N CYS A 243 -2.65 -9.74 -2.96
CA CYS A 243 -1.74 -8.85 -3.65
C CYS A 243 -1.30 -9.52 -4.96
N ALA A 244 -1.27 -8.77 -6.04
CA ALA A 244 -0.76 -9.23 -7.32
C ALA A 244 0.63 -8.62 -7.57
N LEU A 245 1.55 -9.47 -8.04
CA LEU A 245 2.86 -9.06 -8.52
C LEU A 245 2.95 -9.31 -10.02
N ILE A 246 3.67 -8.46 -10.73
CA ILE A 246 4.16 -8.76 -12.06
C ILE A 246 5.67 -8.91 -11.95
N LEU A 247 6.14 -10.07 -12.35
CA LEU A 247 7.54 -10.46 -12.18
C LEU A 247 8.24 -10.55 -13.53
N PRO A 248 9.47 -10.03 -13.66
CA PRO A 248 10.36 -10.36 -14.75
C PRO A 248 10.54 -11.88 -14.92
N ASP A 249 10.60 -12.34 -16.16
CA ASP A 249 10.67 -13.78 -16.45
C ASP A 249 11.84 -14.48 -15.75
N LEU A 250 12.98 -13.80 -15.65
CA LEU A 250 14.21 -14.35 -15.05
C LEU A 250 14.10 -14.63 -13.54
N ILE A 251 13.19 -13.97 -12.83
CA ILE A 251 13.07 -14.14 -11.37
C ILE A 251 11.81 -14.91 -10.97
N LYS A 252 10.86 -15.08 -11.87
CA LYS A 252 9.55 -15.66 -11.56
C LYS A 252 9.65 -17.05 -10.96
N ASN A 253 10.43 -17.95 -11.56
CA ASN A 253 10.54 -19.33 -11.08
C ASN A 253 11.17 -19.40 -9.69
N THR A 254 12.23 -18.62 -9.44
CA THR A 254 12.83 -18.51 -8.11
C THR A 254 11.84 -17.95 -7.09
N PHE A 255 11.04 -16.94 -7.48
CA PHE A 255 10.02 -16.39 -6.60
C PHE A 255 8.93 -17.43 -6.26
N LEU A 256 8.46 -18.20 -7.25
CA LEU A 256 7.45 -19.24 -7.05
C LEU A 256 7.96 -20.35 -6.12
N GLU A 257 9.21 -20.78 -6.27
CA GLU A 257 9.87 -21.75 -5.38
C GLU A 257 9.85 -21.25 -3.91
N TYR A 258 10.29 -20.00 -3.66
CA TYR A 258 10.26 -19.43 -2.32
C TYR A 258 8.84 -19.23 -1.77
N LYS A 259 7.88 -18.93 -2.63
CA LYS A 259 6.48 -18.79 -2.26
C LYS A 259 5.86 -20.14 -1.86
N GLU A 260 6.10 -21.19 -2.63
CA GLU A 260 5.58 -22.52 -2.36
C GLU A 260 5.91 -22.97 -0.93
N TRP A 261 7.14 -22.74 -0.50
CA TRP A 261 7.60 -23.11 0.85
C TRP A 261 7.29 -22.06 1.93
N THR A 262 6.55 -21.01 1.57
CA THR A 262 6.08 -20.01 2.54
C THR A 262 4.60 -20.20 2.90
N ASP A 263 3.71 -20.43 1.92
CA ASP A 263 2.27 -20.59 2.13
C ASP A 263 1.60 -21.60 1.19
N THR A 264 2.38 -22.31 0.38
CA THR A 264 1.93 -23.20 -0.69
C THR A 264 1.16 -22.42 -1.77
N TYR A 265 0.01 -21.80 -1.42
CA TYR A 265 -0.79 -20.93 -2.29
C TYR A 265 -1.63 -19.96 -1.45
N THR A 266 -1.98 -18.84 -2.05
CA THR A 266 -2.89 -17.85 -1.45
C THR A 266 -4.32 -18.36 -1.44
N SER A 267 -5.10 -18.03 -0.40
CA SER A 267 -6.49 -18.46 -0.22
C SER A 267 -7.32 -18.40 -1.51
N ILE A 268 -7.81 -19.55 -1.98
CA ILE A 268 -8.63 -19.66 -3.19
C ILE A 268 -9.95 -18.92 -3.03
N LEU A 269 -10.56 -18.95 -1.84
CA LEU A 269 -11.79 -18.22 -1.57
C LEU A 269 -11.60 -16.70 -1.75
N SER A 270 -10.49 -16.16 -1.25
CA SER A 270 -10.15 -14.75 -1.43
C SER A 270 -9.88 -14.40 -2.89
N GLN A 271 -9.17 -15.27 -3.60
CA GLN A 271 -8.85 -15.08 -5.02
C GLN A 271 -10.10 -15.17 -5.89
N GLY A 272 -10.94 -16.18 -5.69
CA GLY A 272 -12.18 -16.37 -6.43
C GLY A 272 -13.16 -15.21 -6.22
N SER A 273 -13.34 -14.78 -4.96
CA SER A 273 -14.19 -13.64 -4.64
C SER A 273 -13.71 -12.35 -5.31
N LEU A 274 -12.39 -12.12 -5.33
CA LEU A 274 -11.81 -10.97 -6.00
C LEU A 274 -11.99 -11.06 -7.52
N ALA A 275 -11.79 -12.24 -8.11
CA ALA A 275 -11.97 -12.44 -9.56
C ALA A 275 -13.41 -12.13 -9.99
N VAL A 276 -14.40 -12.60 -9.23
CA VAL A 276 -15.83 -12.29 -9.48
C VAL A 276 -16.08 -10.80 -9.34
N TYR A 277 -15.54 -10.16 -8.30
CA TYR A 277 -15.76 -8.74 -8.03
C TYR A 277 -15.17 -7.84 -9.13
N LEU A 278 -13.95 -8.13 -9.57
CA LEU A 278 -13.31 -7.42 -10.69
C LEU A 278 -14.03 -7.71 -12.03
N GLY A 279 -14.32 -9.00 -12.32
CA GLY A 279 -14.88 -9.41 -13.61
C GLY A 279 -16.33 -8.98 -13.84
N SER A 280 -17.09 -8.69 -12.78
CA SER A 280 -18.49 -8.24 -12.86
C SER A 280 -18.69 -6.75 -13.11
N GLY A 281 -17.61 -5.94 -13.06
CA GLY A 281 -17.69 -4.48 -13.13
C GLY A 281 -18.18 -3.80 -11.84
N MET A 282 -18.45 -4.54 -10.77
CA MET A 282 -18.79 -3.98 -9.46
C MET A 282 -17.63 -3.17 -8.89
N PHE A 283 -16.41 -3.64 -9.11
CA PHE A 283 -15.21 -2.96 -8.67
C PHE A 283 -15.06 -1.57 -9.29
N ASP A 284 -15.31 -1.40 -10.58
CA ASP A 284 -15.15 -0.13 -11.28
C ASP A 284 -16.08 0.94 -10.70
N LYS A 285 -17.35 0.59 -10.44
CA LYS A 285 -18.31 1.49 -9.79
C LYS A 285 -17.87 1.89 -8.38
N TYR A 286 -17.36 0.93 -7.62
CA TYR A 286 -16.84 1.18 -6.28
C TYR A 286 -15.60 2.07 -6.33
N GLN A 287 -14.66 1.79 -7.22
CA GLN A 287 -13.42 2.53 -7.40
C GLN A 287 -13.69 4.01 -7.70
N ASP A 288 -14.63 4.32 -8.57
CA ASP A 288 -15.02 5.70 -8.88
C ASP A 288 -15.61 6.43 -7.67
N SER A 289 -16.37 5.71 -6.86
CA SER A 289 -16.93 6.26 -5.62
C SER A 289 -15.84 6.56 -4.59
N ILE A 290 -14.91 5.64 -4.41
CA ILE A 290 -13.83 5.79 -3.41
C ILE A 290 -12.78 6.84 -3.85
N ARG A 291 -12.52 6.96 -5.15
CA ARG A 291 -11.69 8.04 -5.70
C ARG A 291 -12.27 9.42 -5.35
N ARG A 292 -13.56 9.64 -5.64
CA ARG A 292 -14.24 10.90 -5.31
C ARG A 292 -14.19 11.20 -3.82
N LEU A 293 -14.40 10.20 -2.98
CA LEU A 293 -14.33 10.34 -1.52
C LEU A 293 -12.96 10.87 -1.08
N TYR A 294 -11.87 10.24 -1.52
CA TYR A 294 -10.53 10.62 -1.07
C TYR A 294 -10.03 11.90 -1.72
N MET A 295 -10.39 12.19 -2.97
CA MET A 295 -10.16 13.49 -3.58
C MET A 295 -10.81 14.62 -2.78
N ASN A 296 -12.08 14.45 -2.39
CA ASN A 296 -12.80 15.45 -1.60
C ASN A 296 -12.11 15.67 -0.23
N ARG A 297 -11.76 14.58 0.46
CA ARG A 297 -11.04 14.67 1.75
C ARG A 297 -9.68 15.35 1.63
N MET A 298 -8.93 15.05 0.56
CA MET A 298 -7.64 15.70 0.29
C MET A 298 -7.85 17.19 -0.02
N GLY A 299 -8.86 17.56 -0.81
CA GLY A 299 -9.22 18.95 -1.09
C GLY A 299 -9.57 19.71 0.19
N VAL A 300 -10.38 19.11 1.08
CA VAL A 300 -10.69 19.70 2.39
C VAL A 300 -9.44 19.85 3.25
N LEU A 301 -8.52 18.90 3.21
CA LEU A 301 -7.24 19.00 3.92
C LEU A 301 -6.40 20.17 3.38
N GLN A 302 -6.26 20.28 2.06
CA GLN A 302 -5.52 21.37 1.41
C GLN A 302 -6.11 22.75 1.77
N GLU A 303 -7.44 22.89 1.67
CA GLU A 303 -8.15 24.12 2.03
C GLU A 303 -7.93 24.48 3.50
N THR A 304 -8.13 23.52 4.41
CA THR A 304 -7.97 23.74 5.86
C THR A 304 -6.53 24.13 6.24
N VAL A 305 -5.53 23.52 5.61
CA VAL A 305 -4.11 23.90 5.83
C VAL A 305 -3.84 25.30 5.31
N ARG A 306 -4.36 25.67 4.13
CA ARG A 306 -4.21 27.02 3.56
C ARG A 306 -4.84 28.10 4.42
N GLU A 307 -5.99 27.82 5.03
CA GLU A 307 -6.70 28.74 5.92
C GLU A 307 -6.02 28.89 7.30
N ASN A 308 -5.14 27.95 7.66
CA ASN A 308 -4.43 27.94 8.93
C ASN A 308 -2.90 27.95 8.74
N PRO A 309 -2.33 29.03 8.15
CA PRO A 309 -0.91 29.08 7.86
C PRO A 309 -0.09 29.04 9.14
N ALA A 310 0.97 28.23 9.14
CA ALA A 310 1.91 28.12 10.26
C ALA A 310 3.33 28.20 9.74
N PRO A 311 4.03 29.33 9.95
CA PRO A 311 5.42 29.47 9.53
C PRO A 311 6.31 28.36 10.08
N GLY A 312 7.04 27.70 9.18
CA GLY A 312 7.98 26.64 9.53
C GLY A 312 7.39 25.22 9.44
N LEU A 313 6.08 25.05 9.28
CA LEU A 313 5.50 23.77 8.90
C LEU A 313 5.45 23.68 7.37
N GLU A 314 6.20 22.75 6.80
CA GLU A 314 6.20 22.48 5.37
C GLU A 314 5.26 21.29 5.09
N TRP A 315 4.25 21.48 4.26
CA TRP A 315 3.26 20.46 3.92
C TRP A 315 3.46 19.95 2.50
N ASN A 316 3.35 18.64 2.34
CA ASN A 316 3.14 18.00 1.04
C ASN A 316 1.80 17.27 1.06
N ILE A 317 0.83 17.80 0.34
CA ILE A 317 -0.55 17.29 0.25
C ILE A 317 -0.82 16.98 -1.22
N PRO A 318 -0.84 15.71 -1.62
CA PRO A 318 -1.10 15.33 -3.01
C PRO A 318 -2.56 15.55 -3.38
N ASP A 319 -2.84 15.63 -4.69
CA ASP A 319 -4.20 15.81 -5.21
C ASP A 319 -5.09 14.58 -4.99
N SER A 320 -4.49 13.41 -4.77
CA SER A 320 -5.18 12.13 -4.57
C SER A 320 -4.43 11.23 -3.58
N GLY A 321 -4.96 10.00 -3.39
CA GLY A 321 -4.49 9.12 -2.33
C GLY A 321 -5.11 9.48 -0.98
N PHE A 322 -4.49 9.05 0.11
CA PHE A 322 -5.02 9.27 1.47
C PHE A 322 -3.92 9.60 2.50
N PHE A 323 -2.69 9.85 2.04
CA PHE A 323 -1.59 10.29 2.88
C PHE A 323 -1.08 11.65 2.45
N ALA A 324 -1.01 12.56 3.40
CA ALA A 324 -0.25 13.80 3.33
C ALA A 324 0.88 13.76 4.35
N CYS A 325 1.84 14.64 4.23
CA CYS A 325 2.95 14.74 5.16
C CYS A 325 3.20 16.19 5.55
N VAL A 326 3.51 16.40 6.83
CA VAL A 326 4.01 17.66 7.33
C VAL A 326 5.43 17.48 7.85
N LYS A 327 6.32 18.42 7.50
CA LYS A 327 7.71 18.44 7.94
C LYS A 327 7.95 19.63 8.87
N LEU A 328 8.60 19.37 10.00
CA LEU A 328 9.04 20.35 10.97
C LEU A 328 10.51 20.74 10.70
N LYS A 329 10.89 21.97 11.02
CA LYS A 329 12.29 22.40 10.96
C LYS A 329 13.14 21.72 12.02
N LYS A 330 12.58 21.56 13.23
CA LYS A 330 13.29 20.91 14.35
C LYS A 330 13.00 19.42 14.42
N ASP A 331 14.00 18.64 14.75
CA ASP A 331 13.85 17.24 15.11
C ASP A 331 13.11 17.14 16.45
N THR A 332 11.84 16.76 16.41
CA THR A 332 10.99 16.71 17.60
C THR A 332 10.49 15.28 17.81
N PRO A 333 10.99 14.58 18.86
CA PRO A 333 10.56 13.21 19.17
C PRO A 333 9.03 13.11 19.39
N PHE A 334 8.44 12.02 18.87
CA PHE A 334 6.99 11.81 18.90
C PHE A 334 6.41 11.76 20.32
N ASP A 335 7.15 11.22 21.28
CA ASP A 335 6.76 11.14 22.70
C ASP A 335 6.52 12.52 23.34
N LYS A 336 7.20 13.57 22.89
CA LYS A 336 6.95 14.95 23.32
C LYS A 336 5.62 15.50 22.81
N ILE A 337 5.22 15.10 21.61
CA ILE A 337 4.00 15.60 20.94
C ILE A 337 2.77 14.78 21.35
N GLN A 338 2.96 13.48 21.57
CA GLN A 338 1.90 12.52 21.83
C GLN A 338 0.91 12.91 22.94
N PRO A 339 1.34 13.41 24.13
CA PRO A 339 0.40 13.81 25.18
C PRO A 339 -0.54 14.95 24.74
N MET A 340 -0.04 15.89 23.92
CA MET A 340 -0.85 16.99 23.40
C MET A 340 -1.83 16.50 22.33
N LEU A 341 -1.46 15.53 21.52
CA LEU A 341 -2.35 14.89 20.57
C LEU A 341 -3.50 14.21 21.29
N PHE A 342 -3.22 13.39 22.30
CA PHE A 342 -4.24 12.72 23.11
C PHE A 342 -5.18 13.70 23.80
N LYS A 343 -4.65 14.77 24.41
CA LYS A 343 -5.46 15.83 25.06
C LYS A 343 -6.43 16.51 24.07
N ASN A 344 -6.09 16.55 22.78
CA ASN A 344 -6.91 17.14 21.72
C ASN A 344 -7.73 16.10 20.95
N ASN A 345 -7.79 14.86 21.40
CA ASN A 345 -8.47 13.74 20.74
C ASN A 345 -8.00 13.48 19.30
N ILE A 346 -6.70 13.56 19.06
CA ILE A 346 -6.08 13.30 17.75
C ILE A 346 -5.18 12.06 17.85
N ARG A 347 -5.30 11.16 16.89
CA ARG A 347 -4.36 10.05 16.65
C ARG A 347 -3.49 10.38 15.45
N LEU A 348 -2.19 10.34 15.65
CA LEU A 348 -1.19 10.54 14.60
C LEU A 348 -0.17 9.39 14.63
N MET A 349 0.49 9.12 13.52
CA MET A 349 1.49 8.05 13.45
C MET A 349 2.86 8.56 13.83
N ASP A 350 3.55 7.78 14.68
CA ASP A 350 4.99 7.92 14.88
C ASP A 350 5.73 7.48 13.62
N THR A 351 6.35 8.43 12.94
CA THR A 351 7.06 8.20 11.69
C THR A 351 8.51 7.75 11.87
N SER A 352 9.02 7.68 13.09
CA SER A 352 10.37 7.14 13.37
C SER A 352 10.53 5.69 12.83
N LYS A 353 9.42 4.95 12.74
CA LYS A 353 9.36 3.58 12.20
C LYS A 353 9.57 3.48 10.69
N PHE A 354 9.47 4.60 9.97
CA PHE A 354 9.64 4.67 8.52
C PHE A 354 11.09 4.83 8.09
N PHE A 355 12.03 4.75 9.04
CA PHE A 355 13.45 4.95 8.80
C PHE A 355 14.27 3.74 9.24
N LEU A 356 15.34 3.44 8.51
CA LEU A 356 16.45 2.65 9.01
C LEU A 356 17.07 3.37 10.23
N LYS A 357 17.73 2.64 11.11
CA LYS A 357 18.21 3.17 12.39
C LYS A 357 19.11 4.39 12.21
N GLU A 358 20.00 4.37 11.23
CA GLU A 358 20.97 5.43 10.91
C GLU A 358 20.34 6.66 10.24
N PHE A 359 19.14 6.55 9.68
CA PHE A 359 18.39 7.65 9.05
C PHE A 359 17.33 8.25 9.94
N ARG A 360 17.09 7.69 11.14
CA ARG A 360 16.01 8.13 12.02
C ARG A 360 16.09 9.62 12.31
N ASN A 361 14.96 10.27 12.11
CA ASN A 361 14.70 11.64 12.52
C ASN A 361 13.19 11.78 12.76
N ASN A 362 12.79 12.88 13.39
CA ASN A 362 11.41 13.17 13.74
C ASN A 362 10.95 14.49 13.09
N HIS A 363 11.45 14.77 11.89
CA HIS A 363 11.01 15.94 11.12
C HIS A 363 9.67 15.70 10.42
N TYR A 364 9.37 14.46 10.02
CA TYR A 364 8.21 14.13 9.18
C TYR A 364 7.08 13.54 10.01
N TYR A 365 5.85 13.98 9.77
CA TYR A 365 4.64 13.42 10.35
C TYR A 365 3.62 13.15 9.26
N ARG A 366 3.23 11.89 9.12
CA ARG A 366 2.22 11.47 8.17
C ARG A 366 0.82 11.75 8.70
N VAL A 367 0.01 12.43 7.89
CA VAL A 367 -1.41 12.68 8.13
C VAL A 367 -2.23 11.83 7.17
N SER A 368 -3.09 10.99 7.70
CA SER A 368 -3.97 10.13 6.91
C SER A 368 -5.41 10.64 6.96
N VAL A 369 -6.02 10.78 5.79
CA VAL A 369 -7.46 11.08 5.67
C VAL A 369 -8.30 9.83 5.40
N SER A 370 -7.70 8.63 5.55
CA SER A 370 -8.38 7.38 5.21
C SER A 370 -9.66 7.15 6.02
N LYS A 371 -9.71 7.56 7.29
CA LYS A 371 -10.85 7.39 8.18
C LYS A 371 -11.48 8.69 8.67
N ALA A 372 -10.75 9.79 8.66
CA ALA A 372 -11.27 11.09 9.04
C ALA A 372 -12.22 11.61 7.96
N ASN A 373 -13.44 12.00 8.33
CA ASN A 373 -14.37 12.66 7.44
C ASN A 373 -14.04 14.16 7.32
N GLU A 374 -14.75 14.87 6.46
CA GLU A 374 -14.51 16.27 6.15
C GLU A 374 -14.62 17.17 7.38
N ASP A 375 -15.63 16.94 8.26
CA ASP A 375 -15.83 17.70 9.50
C ASP A 375 -14.69 17.43 10.49
N GLU A 376 -14.27 16.16 10.61
CA GLU A 376 -13.14 15.77 11.45
C GLU A 376 -11.82 16.37 10.94
N ILE A 377 -11.64 16.49 9.63
CA ILE A 377 -10.48 17.17 9.03
C ILE A 377 -10.48 18.65 9.37
N ARG A 378 -11.60 19.36 9.12
CA ARG A 378 -11.76 20.80 9.44
C ARG A 378 -11.58 21.10 10.93
N ALA A 379 -12.05 20.21 11.81
CA ALA A 379 -11.89 20.36 13.26
C ALA A 379 -10.52 19.98 13.79
N GLY A 380 -9.88 18.98 13.20
CA GLY A 380 -8.65 18.36 13.71
C GLY A 380 -7.38 19.04 13.21
N ILE A 381 -7.33 19.43 11.93
CA ILE A 381 -6.11 19.98 11.33
C ILE A 381 -5.67 21.30 11.98
N PRO A 382 -6.54 22.28 12.29
CA PRO A 382 -6.10 23.49 13.00
C PRO A 382 -5.49 23.19 14.39
N LYS A 383 -6.03 22.17 15.08
CA LYS A 383 -5.48 21.73 16.37
C LYS A 383 -4.11 21.08 16.18
N LEU A 384 -3.97 20.21 15.15
CA LEU A 384 -2.71 19.57 14.80
C LEU A 384 -1.64 20.62 14.45
N ILE A 385 -1.95 21.59 13.60
CA ILE A 385 -1.07 22.70 13.23
C ILE A 385 -0.60 23.47 14.46
N ARG A 386 -1.51 23.80 15.38
CA ARG A 386 -1.17 24.51 16.64
C ARG A 386 -0.26 23.67 17.55
N ILE A 387 -0.47 22.35 17.61
CA ILE A 387 0.37 21.45 18.39
C ILE A 387 1.77 21.41 17.78
N LEU A 388 1.87 21.08 16.48
CA LEU A 388 3.16 20.96 15.80
C LEU A 388 3.94 22.28 15.78
N GLY A 389 3.25 23.42 15.60
CA GLY A 389 3.86 24.75 15.59
C GLY A 389 4.52 25.14 16.92
N ARG A 390 4.17 24.52 18.05
CA ARG A 390 4.85 24.75 19.34
C ARG A 390 6.23 24.12 19.43
N TYR A 391 6.50 23.13 18.59
CA TYR A 391 7.73 22.34 18.60
C TYR A 391 8.62 22.60 17.38
N ASN A 392 8.22 23.55 16.54
CA ASN A 392 8.91 23.85 15.28
C ASN A 392 10.03 24.92 15.40
#